data_561f2e05714f07c5d2f24c1799436c33
#
_entry.id   561f2e05714f07c5d2f24c1799436c33
#
_cell.length_a   1.000
_cell.length_b   1.000
_cell.length_c   1.000
_cell.angle_alpha   90.00
_cell.angle_beta   90.00
_cell.angle_gamma   90.00
#
_symmetry.space_group_name_H-M   'P 1'
#
loop_
_entity.id
_entity.type
_entity.pdbx_description
1 polymer ?
#
loop_
_entity_poly.entity_id
_entity_poly.type
_entity_poly.pdbx_seq_one_letter_code
_entity_poly.pdbx_strand_id
1 'polypeptide(L)'
;MDFEVEIGNENAAGWGKDKLAAIRKHIQSETAKKTDKQRLEIEMLSIKYQMEDYLEAKEIEESEQKSVETFIKLYLGALNITFKSFAISIDTTDGNLKKYLSGERKLSTDLALKFAYFFHTPADLWLRVQMKNELHELEKEKDKLSHYKKYNYQRLVS
;
A
#
# COMPACT_ATOMS: atom_id res chain seq x y z
N MET A 1 1.52 -22.55 -14.66
CA MET A 1 2.65 -23.39 -14.96
C MET A 1 2.63 -24.55 -13.99
N ASP A 2 2.13 -25.68 -14.49
CA ASP A 2 2.08 -26.89 -13.68
C ASP A 2 3.46 -27.54 -13.70
N PHE A 3 4.16 -27.46 -12.58
CA PHE A 3 5.34 -28.27 -12.38
C PHE A 3 4.91 -29.66 -11.94
N GLU A 4 4.72 -30.57 -12.88
CA GLU A 4 4.76 -31.99 -12.57
C GLU A 4 6.20 -32.36 -12.24
N VAL A 5 6.48 -32.54 -10.96
CA VAL A 5 7.71 -33.18 -10.54
C VAL A 5 7.51 -34.68 -10.80
N GLU A 6 7.89 -35.16 -11.98
CA GLU A 6 8.11 -36.57 -12.17
C GLU A 6 9.28 -37.00 -11.26
N ILE A 7 8.91 -37.51 -10.09
CA ILE A 7 9.88 -38.28 -9.29
C ILE A 7 10.16 -39.55 -10.08
N GLY A 8 11.30 -39.57 -10.72
CA GLY A 8 11.72 -40.72 -11.52
C GLY A 8 11.52 -42.03 -10.75
N ASN A 9 10.93 -42.99 -11.46
CA ASN A 9 10.41 -44.23 -10.90
C ASN A 9 11.51 -45.13 -10.28
N GLU A 10 12.77 -44.81 -10.47
CA GLU A 10 13.89 -45.65 -10.04
C GLU A 10 14.22 -45.55 -8.53
N ASN A 11 13.91 -44.44 -7.88
CA ASN A 11 14.17 -44.24 -6.45
C ASN A 11 13.00 -44.55 -5.53
N ALA A 12 11.80 -44.78 -6.07
CA ALA A 12 10.61 -45.06 -5.30
C ALA A 12 10.46 -46.52 -4.84
N ALA A 13 11.26 -47.45 -5.41
CA ALA A 13 11.12 -48.88 -5.15
C ALA A 13 11.47 -49.32 -3.71
N GLY A 14 12.10 -48.45 -2.89
CA GLY A 14 12.44 -48.75 -1.49
C GLY A 14 11.59 -48.03 -0.46
N TRP A 15 10.60 -47.20 -0.85
CA TRP A 15 9.82 -46.40 0.07
C TRP A 15 8.40 -46.95 0.21
N GLY A 16 7.95 -47.16 1.43
CA GLY A 16 6.55 -47.52 1.71
C GLY A 16 5.58 -46.43 1.31
N LYS A 17 4.33 -46.84 1.00
CA LYS A 17 3.26 -45.90 0.62
C LYS A 17 3.04 -44.75 1.60
N ASP A 18 3.17 -45.01 2.92
CA ASP A 18 2.99 -44.01 3.98
C ASP A 18 4.09 -42.94 3.94
N LYS A 19 5.32 -43.31 3.63
CA LYS A 19 6.45 -42.40 3.51
C LYS A 19 6.29 -41.48 2.28
N LEU A 20 5.88 -42.04 1.15
CA LEU A 20 5.59 -41.26 -0.07
C LEU A 20 4.44 -40.29 0.13
N ALA A 21 3.37 -40.70 0.81
CA ALA A 21 2.24 -39.85 1.15
C ALA A 21 2.66 -38.69 2.07
N ALA A 22 3.50 -38.95 3.08
CA ALA A 22 4.04 -37.93 3.97
C ALA A 22 4.89 -36.89 3.23
N ILE A 23 5.76 -37.33 2.31
CA ILE A 23 6.60 -36.47 1.50
C ILE A 23 5.75 -35.59 0.56
N ARG A 24 4.75 -36.17 -0.10
CA ARG A 24 3.82 -35.39 -0.97
C ARG A 24 3.08 -34.34 -0.17
N LYS A 25 2.57 -34.68 1.01
CA LYS A 25 1.88 -33.75 1.88
C LYS A 25 2.79 -32.61 2.33
N HIS A 26 4.06 -32.90 2.65
CA HIS A 26 5.05 -31.89 2.99
C HIS A 26 5.33 -30.93 1.84
N ILE A 27 5.55 -31.45 0.62
CA ILE A 27 5.77 -30.67 -0.58
C ILE A 27 4.56 -29.79 -0.90
N GLN A 28 3.36 -30.31 -0.82
CA GLN A 28 2.13 -29.53 -1.03
C GLN A 28 1.98 -28.42 0.01
N SER A 29 2.28 -28.68 1.27
CA SER A 29 2.24 -27.69 2.34
C SER A 29 3.26 -26.56 2.11
N GLU A 30 4.50 -26.88 1.76
CA GLU A 30 5.54 -25.88 1.45
C GLU A 30 5.20 -25.07 0.20
N THR A 31 4.66 -25.70 -0.85
CA THR A 31 4.22 -25.03 -2.06
C THR A 31 3.05 -24.09 -1.79
N ALA A 32 2.07 -24.51 -0.97
CA ALA A 32 0.94 -23.68 -0.57
C ALA A 32 1.40 -22.43 0.22
N LYS A 33 2.34 -22.58 1.17
CA LYS A 33 2.92 -21.47 1.93
C LYS A 33 3.63 -20.46 1.03
N LYS A 34 4.43 -20.92 0.07
CA LYS A 34 5.08 -20.05 -0.91
C LYS A 34 4.07 -19.32 -1.78
N THR A 35 3.00 -20.00 -2.20
CA THR A 35 1.94 -19.39 -2.99
C THR A 35 1.21 -18.29 -2.24
N ASP A 36 0.88 -18.49 -0.96
CA ASP A 36 0.22 -17.49 -0.13
C ASP A 36 1.12 -16.27 0.11
N LYS A 37 2.42 -16.49 0.36
CA LYS A 37 3.39 -15.40 0.48
C LYS A 37 3.52 -14.62 -0.82
N GLN A 38 3.59 -15.30 -1.96
CA GLN A 38 3.66 -14.65 -3.28
C GLN A 38 2.40 -13.85 -3.57
N ARG A 39 1.21 -14.34 -3.24
CA ARG A 39 -0.05 -13.62 -3.40
C ARG A 39 -0.06 -12.35 -2.58
N LEU A 40 0.39 -12.40 -1.34
CA LEU A 40 0.48 -11.21 -0.48
C LEU A 40 1.44 -10.18 -1.07
N GLU A 41 2.63 -10.60 -1.52
CA GLU A 41 3.59 -9.70 -2.15
C GLU A 41 3.03 -9.03 -3.41
N ILE A 42 2.30 -9.78 -4.24
CA ILE A 42 1.62 -9.24 -5.43
C ILE A 42 0.53 -8.25 -5.04
N GLU A 43 -0.27 -8.56 -4.03
CA GLU A 43 -1.32 -7.68 -3.55
C GLU A 43 -0.76 -6.37 -2.98
N MET A 44 0.28 -6.44 -2.17
CA MET A 44 0.98 -5.28 -1.63
C MET A 44 1.56 -4.41 -2.75
N LEU A 45 2.16 -5.01 -3.75
CA LEU A 45 2.71 -4.33 -4.91
C LEU A 45 1.60 -3.68 -5.77
N SER A 46 0.47 -4.35 -5.93
CA SER A 46 -0.70 -3.82 -6.62
C SER A 46 -1.23 -2.53 -5.97
N ILE A 47 -1.26 -2.49 -4.64
CA ILE A 47 -1.67 -1.28 -3.90
C ILE A 47 -0.70 -0.14 -4.14
N LYS A 48 0.61 -0.42 -4.11
CA LYS A 48 1.65 0.58 -4.43
C LYS A 48 1.44 1.16 -5.84
N TYR A 49 1.19 0.34 -6.83
CA TYR A 49 0.90 0.78 -8.19
C TYR A 49 -0.39 1.62 -8.27
N GLN A 50 -1.41 1.28 -7.51
CA GLN A 50 -2.61 2.10 -7.43
C GLN A 50 -2.31 3.51 -6.87
N MET A 51 -1.41 3.61 -5.88
CA MET A 51 -0.95 4.91 -5.37
C MET A 51 -0.21 5.70 -6.46
N GLU A 52 0.70 5.06 -7.17
CA GLU A 52 1.45 5.69 -8.26
C GLU A 52 0.53 6.16 -9.39
N ASP A 53 -0.42 5.34 -9.82
CA ASP A 53 -1.42 5.70 -10.82
C ASP A 53 -2.27 6.89 -10.38
N TYR A 54 -2.68 6.91 -9.13
CA TYR A 54 -3.41 8.03 -8.54
C TYR A 54 -2.60 9.34 -8.60
N LEU A 55 -1.30 9.27 -8.32
CA LEU A 55 -0.42 10.42 -8.35
C LEU A 55 -0.14 10.92 -9.79
N GLU A 56 -0.11 10.03 -10.76
CA GLU A 56 0.13 10.36 -12.17
C GLU A 56 -1.11 10.89 -12.89
N ALA A 57 -2.31 10.62 -12.39
CA ALA A 57 -3.55 11.09 -12.97
C ALA A 57 -3.62 12.62 -12.98
N LYS A 58 -3.84 13.21 -14.16
CA LYS A 58 -3.88 14.67 -14.33
C LYS A 58 -5.15 15.30 -13.77
N GLU A 59 -6.28 14.60 -13.90
CA GLU A 59 -7.59 15.01 -13.41
C GLU A 59 -8.17 13.90 -12.56
N ILE A 60 -8.72 14.30 -11.41
CA ILE A 60 -9.39 13.37 -10.49
C ILE A 60 -10.83 13.81 -10.36
N GLU A 61 -11.77 12.93 -10.72
CA GLU A 61 -13.18 13.13 -10.40
C GLU A 61 -13.39 12.95 -8.90
N GLU A 62 -14.36 13.66 -8.32
CA GLU A 62 -14.64 13.56 -6.87
C GLU A 62 -14.91 12.12 -6.42
N SER A 63 -15.59 11.33 -7.25
CA SER A 63 -15.87 9.93 -6.97
C SER A 63 -14.63 9.04 -6.92
N GLU A 64 -13.53 9.48 -7.52
CA GLU A 64 -12.26 8.74 -7.62
C GLU A 64 -11.21 9.25 -6.63
N GLN A 65 -11.52 10.27 -5.84
CA GLN A 65 -10.60 10.79 -4.85
C GLN A 65 -10.29 9.76 -3.78
N LYS A 66 -8.99 9.51 -3.57
CA LYS A 66 -8.48 8.55 -2.59
C LYS A 66 -7.58 9.25 -1.59
N SER A 67 -7.90 9.10 -0.32
CA SER A 67 -7.10 9.65 0.78
C SER A 67 -5.96 8.71 1.18
N VAL A 68 -5.03 9.21 1.98
CA VAL A 68 -4.01 8.38 2.66
C VAL A 68 -4.70 7.26 3.44
N GLU A 69 -5.80 7.56 4.13
CA GLU A 69 -6.58 6.55 4.88
C GLU A 69 -7.09 5.44 3.97
N THR A 70 -7.55 5.76 2.77
CA THR A 70 -8.03 4.76 1.80
C THR A 70 -6.94 3.74 1.46
N PHE A 71 -5.73 4.20 1.18
CA PHE A 71 -4.61 3.33 0.87
C PHE A 71 -4.15 2.51 2.07
N ILE A 72 -4.13 3.11 3.26
CA ILE A 72 -3.85 2.36 4.50
C ILE A 72 -4.85 1.23 4.69
N LYS A 73 -6.15 1.49 4.52
CA LYS A 73 -7.18 0.46 4.64
C LYS A 73 -6.99 -0.68 3.63
N LEU A 74 -6.56 -0.37 2.41
CA LEU A 74 -6.24 -1.41 1.42
C LEU A 74 -5.09 -2.31 1.90
N TYR A 75 -4.01 -1.72 2.42
CA TYR A 75 -2.89 -2.48 2.97
C TYR A 75 -3.28 -3.32 4.19
N LEU A 76 -4.06 -2.75 5.11
CA LEU A 76 -4.51 -3.48 6.30
C LEU A 76 -5.42 -4.65 5.93
N GLY A 77 -6.26 -4.48 4.91
CA GLY A 77 -7.08 -5.55 4.37
C GLY A 77 -6.24 -6.68 3.76
N ALA A 78 -5.23 -6.33 2.98
CA ALA A 78 -4.30 -7.30 2.40
C ALA A 78 -3.53 -8.09 3.46
N LEU A 79 -3.07 -7.40 4.50
CA LEU A 79 -2.33 -8.00 5.62
C LEU A 79 -3.22 -8.70 6.64
N ASN A 80 -4.53 -8.50 6.56
CA ASN A 80 -5.51 -8.99 7.53
C ASN A 80 -5.18 -8.59 8.97
N ILE A 81 -4.83 -7.33 9.18
CA ILE A 81 -4.55 -6.74 10.49
C ILE A 81 -5.53 -5.61 10.80
N THR A 82 -5.78 -5.39 12.08
CA THR A 82 -6.67 -4.33 12.53
C THR A 82 -5.96 -2.98 12.54
N PHE A 83 -6.74 -1.91 12.45
CA PHE A 83 -6.23 -0.55 12.56
C PHE A 83 -5.51 -0.30 13.89
N LYS A 84 -6.07 -0.81 15.00
CA LYS A 84 -5.45 -0.72 16.31
C LYS A 84 -4.11 -1.44 16.38
N SER A 85 -4.03 -2.64 15.83
CA SER A 85 -2.79 -3.42 15.77
C SER A 85 -1.72 -2.69 14.95
N PHE A 86 -2.11 -2.09 13.82
CA PHE A 86 -1.23 -1.27 13.01
C PHE A 86 -0.70 -0.06 13.79
N ALA A 87 -1.60 0.69 14.44
CA ALA A 87 -1.20 1.86 15.23
C ALA A 87 -0.17 1.51 16.30
N ILE A 88 -0.40 0.44 17.05
CA ILE A 88 0.55 -0.07 18.06
C ILE A 88 1.90 -0.43 17.41
N SER A 89 1.87 -1.06 16.24
CA SER A 89 3.09 -1.49 15.53
C SER A 89 3.98 -0.34 15.07
N ILE A 90 3.41 0.85 14.92
CA ILE A 90 4.15 2.07 14.56
C ILE A 90 4.28 3.05 15.74
N ASP A 91 4.18 2.54 16.96
CA ASP A 91 4.37 3.28 18.21
C ASP A 91 3.42 4.48 18.40
N THR A 92 2.14 4.29 18.04
CA THR A 92 1.10 5.29 18.27
C THR A 92 -0.19 4.65 18.77
N THR A 93 -1.21 5.44 18.99
CA THR A 93 -2.55 4.98 19.33
C THR A 93 -3.48 5.10 18.13
N ASP A 94 -4.55 4.31 18.11
CA ASP A 94 -5.57 4.38 17.07
C ASP A 94 -6.24 5.77 17.03
N GLY A 95 -6.52 6.37 18.20
CA GLY A 95 -7.07 7.72 18.28
C GLY A 95 -6.15 8.80 17.73
N ASN A 96 -4.84 8.73 18.04
CA ASN A 96 -3.85 9.67 17.52
C ASN A 96 -3.67 9.51 16.01
N LEU A 97 -3.58 8.28 15.53
CA LEU A 97 -3.44 8.00 14.10
C LEU A 97 -4.66 8.49 13.31
N LYS A 98 -5.88 8.32 13.83
CA LYS A 98 -7.10 8.83 13.21
C LYS A 98 -7.09 10.34 12.98
N LYS A 99 -6.47 11.11 13.86
CA LYS A 99 -6.36 12.57 13.71
C LYS A 99 -5.56 12.96 12.46
N TYR A 100 -4.50 12.22 12.17
CA TYR A 100 -3.73 12.41 10.94
C TYR A 100 -4.52 11.96 9.70
N LEU A 101 -5.19 10.83 9.77
CA LEU A 101 -5.90 10.26 8.62
C LEU A 101 -7.20 10.99 8.30
N SER A 102 -7.85 11.59 9.29
CA SER A 102 -9.06 12.41 9.09
C SER A 102 -8.76 13.81 8.53
N GLY A 103 -7.50 14.19 8.46
CA GLY A 103 -7.09 15.54 8.05
C GLY A 103 -7.09 16.57 9.16
N GLU A 104 -7.43 16.20 10.41
CA GLU A 104 -7.32 17.09 11.57
C GLU A 104 -5.88 17.53 11.82
N ARG A 105 -4.92 16.63 11.55
CA ARG A 105 -3.50 16.93 11.55
C ARG A 105 -2.89 16.52 10.22
N LYS A 106 -1.92 17.30 9.73
CA LYS A 106 -1.18 16.96 8.51
C LYS A 106 -0.22 15.81 8.75
N LEU A 107 -0.12 14.92 7.77
CA LEU A 107 0.84 13.84 7.78
C LEU A 107 2.26 14.41 7.89
N SER A 108 3.00 13.99 8.91
CA SER A 108 4.39 14.38 9.11
C SER A 108 5.34 13.49 8.33
N THR A 109 6.56 13.96 8.11
CA THR A 109 7.63 13.14 7.52
C THR A 109 7.97 11.93 8.37
N ASP A 110 7.92 12.07 9.70
CA ASP A 110 8.13 10.95 10.63
C ASP A 110 7.10 9.85 10.42
N LEU A 111 5.82 10.21 10.37
CA LEU A 111 4.74 9.24 10.16
C LEU A 111 4.79 8.62 8.76
N ALA A 112 5.13 9.41 7.74
CA ALA A 112 5.32 8.90 6.38
C ALA A 112 6.46 7.86 6.30
N LEU A 113 7.55 8.09 7.04
CA LEU A 113 8.64 7.12 7.16
C LEU A 113 8.19 5.84 7.86
N LYS A 114 7.39 5.94 8.90
CA LYS A 114 6.82 4.77 9.58
C LYS A 114 5.97 3.93 8.62
N PHE A 115 5.11 4.57 7.83
CA PHE A 115 4.33 3.88 6.80
C PHE A 115 5.22 3.23 5.75
N ALA A 116 6.23 3.95 5.29
CA ALA A 116 7.17 3.46 4.28
C ALA A 116 7.89 2.18 4.73
N TYR A 117 8.42 2.18 5.94
CA TYR A 117 9.09 1.01 6.49
C TYR A 117 8.12 -0.13 6.77
N PHE A 118 6.94 0.18 7.27
CA PHE A 118 5.95 -0.86 7.59
C PHE A 118 5.40 -1.55 6.34
N PHE A 119 5.06 -0.78 5.31
CA PHE A 119 4.45 -1.31 4.08
C PHE A 119 5.46 -1.57 2.96
N HIS A 120 6.74 -1.32 3.17
CA HIS A 120 7.79 -1.42 2.15
C HIS A 120 7.52 -0.57 0.92
N THR A 121 7.25 0.71 1.15
CA THR A 121 7.00 1.71 0.11
C THR A 121 7.97 2.87 0.23
N PRO A 122 8.16 3.68 -0.83
CA PRO A 122 8.83 4.97 -0.68
C PRO A 122 8.03 5.92 0.22
N ALA A 123 8.72 6.67 1.07
CA ALA A 123 8.07 7.59 2.01
C ALA A 123 7.37 8.76 1.31
N ASP A 124 7.92 9.24 0.21
CA ASP A 124 7.37 10.35 -0.55
C ASP A 124 5.99 10.05 -1.16
N LEU A 125 5.66 8.79 -1.46
CA LEU A 125 4.35 8.43 -1.98
C LEU A 125 3.23 8.89 -1.04
N TRP A 126 3.38 8.68 0.25
CA TRP A 126 2.37 9.04 1.26
C TRP A 126 2.18 10.54 1.36
N LEU A 127 3.28 11.29 1.38
CA LEU A 127 3.25 12.76 1.41
C LEU A 127 2.68 13.34 0.12
N ARG A 128 2.99 12.75 -1.02
CA ARG A 128 2.48 13.17 -2.32
C ARG A 128 0.98 12.96 -2.46
N VAL A 129 0.44 11.86 -1.93
CA VAL A 129 -1.01 11.63 -1.91
C VAL A 129 -1.71 12.74 -1.12
N GLN A 130 -1.20 13.07 0.07
CA GLN A 130 -1.75 14.15 0.88
C GLN A 130 -1.69 15.49 0.14
N MET A 131 -0.54 15.83 -0.41
CA MET A 131 -0.33 17.10 -1.13
C MET A 131 -1.26 17.20 -2.35
N LYS A 132 -1.40 16.14 -3.13
CA LYS A 132 -2.31 16.11 -4.27
C LYS A 132 -3.76 16.37 -3.85
N ASN A 133 -4.20 15.76 -2.77
CA ASN A 133 -5.55 15.94 -2.25
C ASN A 133 -5.77 17.36 -1.70
N GLU A 134 -4.79 17.93 -1.01
CA GLU A 134 -4.86 19.32 -0.54
C GLU A 134 -4.97 20.31 -1.70
N LEU A 135 -4.16 20.13 -2.73
CA LEU A 135 -4.23 20.98 -3.93
C LEU A 135 -5.56 20.83 -4.66
N HIS A 136 -6.08 19.61 -4.75
CA HIS A 136 -7.38 19.36 -5.38
C HIS A 136 -8.51 20.07 -4.63
N GLU A 137 -8.52 20.04 -3.30
CA GLU A 137 -9.50 20.76 -2.49
C GLU A 137 -9.38 22.27 -2.65
N LEU A 138 -8.17 22.81 -2.71
CA LEU A 138 -7.95 24.26 -2.95
C LEU A 138 -8.42 24.69 -4.33
N GLU A 139 -8.24 23.85 -5.37
CA GLU A 139 -8.68 24.13 -6.73
C GLU A 139 -10.19 24.25 -6.87
N LYS A 140 -10.96 23.66 -5.97
CA LYS A 140 -12.41 23.82 -5.91
C LYS A 140 -12.83 25.21 -5.43
N GLU A 141 -11.98 25.92 -4.71
CA GLU A 141 -12.21 27.22 -4.14
C GLU A 141 -11.66 28.31 -5.07
N LYS A 142 -12.38 28.61 -6.17
CA LYS A 142 -11.95 29.55 -7.20
C LYS A 142 -11.60 30.94 -6.67
N ASP A 143 -12.29 31.41 -5.64
CA ASP A 143 -12.05 32.72 -5.03
C ASP A 143 -10.69 32.77 -4.33
N LYS A 144 -10.28 31.71 -3.65
CA LYS A 144 -8.95 31.60 -3.05
C LYS A 144 -7.85 31.52 -4.10
N LEU A 145 -8.07 30.77 -5.18
CA LEU A 145 -7.11 30.66 -6.28
C LEU A 145 -6.91 31.99 -6.99
N SER A 146 -7.97 32.77 -7.19
CA SER A 146 -7.85 34.09 -7.82
C SER A 146 -6.97 35.04 -7.02
N HIS A 147 -6.95 34.91 -5.68
CA HIS A 147 -6.07 35.67 -4.80
C HIS A 147 -4.59 35.43 -5.11
N TYR A 148 -4.20 34.21 -5.50
CA TYR A 148 -2.82 33.87 -5.81
C TYR A 148 -2.32 34.47 -7.12
N LYS A 149 -3.20 34.90 -8.02
CA LYS A 149 -2.82 35.52 -9.31
C LYS A 149 -2.02 36.81 -9.16
N LYS A 150 -2.15 37.48 -8.00
CA LYS A 150 -1.35 38.67 -7.69
C LYS A 150 0.13 38.37 -7.49
N TYR A 151 0.49 37.13 -7.15
CA TYR A 151 1.87 36.71 -6.96
C TYR A 151 2.47 36.32 -8.30
N ASN A 152 2.98 37.34 -9.01
CA ASN A 152 3.51 37.19 -10.37
C ASN A 152 4.80 38.00 -10.49
N TYR A 153 5.92 37.33 -10.79
CA TYR A 153 7.22 37.99 -10.97
C TYR A 153 7.21 39.02 -12.07
N GLN A 154 6.34 38.89 -13.06
CA GLN A 154 6.23 39.86 -14.17
C GLN A 154 5.90 41.28 -13.70
N ARG A 155 5.28 41.44 -12.54
CA ARG A 155 5.04 42.74 -11.93
C ARG A 155 6.30 43.48 -11.53
N LEU A 156 7.41 42.78 -11.36
CA LEU A 156 8.71 43.34 -10.99
C LEU A 156 9.57 43.71 -12.19
N VAL A 157 9.31 43.14 -13.36
CA VAL A 157 10.13 43.26 -14.56
C VAL A 157 9.44 44.02 -15.71
N SER A 158 8.23 44.47 -15.53
CA SER A 158 7.49 45.27 -16.51
C SER A 158 7.84 46.74 -16.45
#